data_4a3fc5ba07d99e930168b63b746cacf3
#
_entry.id   4a3fc5ba07d99e930168b63b746cacf3
#
_cell.length_a   1.000
_cell.length_b   1.000
_cell.length_c   1.000
_cell.angle_alpha   90.00
_cell.angle_beta   90.00
_cell.angle_gamma   90.00
#
_symmetry.space_group_name_H-M   'P 1'
#
loop_
_entity.id
_entity.type
_entity.pdbx_description
1 polymer ?
#
loop_
_entity_poly.entity_id
_entity_poly.type
_entity_poly.pdbx_seq_one_letter_code
_entity_poly.pdbx_strand_id
1 'polypeptide(L)'
;RIVDLVRELPADSIEYNSGNAEIGQDPDATQFIDLDPAEVIRRIETCDAWMVLKRVEQHPAYRAVIEQALLAMARANGHNSLKEAGFEDIRGFMFVSSPNATTPFHVDAEDNVFLHIHGDKFFTICDNRDGSVVSDDSIEHSVTKHRNVTYSADYESKSKCYALKGGEGVFVPYLWPHWVRTGSQYSISMAVTWKTKAVMRKNDVIVVNSMLRRIGFPQRAPGHNRAADAVKLALFRTARAVTDPLRKSVAVRALIRKLVLGKNANYFLKTAKPAA
;
A
#
# COMPACT_ATOMS: atom_id res chain seq x y z
N ARG A 1 -23.89 4.49 4.05
CA ARG A 1 -22.84 3.78 4.82
C ARG A 1 -21.43 4.25 4.52
N ILE A 2 -20.96 4.32 3.22
CA ILE A 2 -19.59 4.80 2.92
C ILE A 2 -19.45 6.30 3.21
N VAL A 3 -20.47 7.10 2.91
CA VAL A 3 -20.51 8.53 3.24
C VAL A 3 -20.41 8.74 4.76
N ASP A 4 -21.06 7.89 5.55
CA ASP A 4 -21.00 7.97 7.03
C ASP A 4 -19.59 7.62 7.51
N LEU A 5 -18.98 6.56 6.95
CA LEU A 5 -17.59 6.18 7.22
C LEU A 5 -16.62 7.33 6.93
N VAL A 6 -16.79 8.03 5.80
CA VAL A 6 -15.95 9.21 5.46
C VAL A 6 -16.03 10.31 6.53
N ARG A 7 -17.20 10.51 7.14
CA ARG A 7 -17.40 11.52 8.20
C ARG A 7 -16.83 11.10 9.55
N GLU A 8 -16.75 9.79 9.80
CA GLU A 8 -16.26 9.22 11.06
C GLU A 8 -14.75 9.03 11.08
N LEU A 9 -14.13 8.86 9.90
CA LEU A 9 -12.69 8.64 9.79
C LEU A 9 -11.90 9.94 10.01
N PRO A 10 -10.74 9.88 10.68
CA PRO A 10 -9.80 11.00 10.73
C PRO A 10 -9.38 11.45 9.33
N ALA A 11 -9.21 12.75 9.13
CA ALA A 11 -8.85 13.32 7.81
C ALA A 11 -7.56 12.72 7.22
N ASP A 12 -6.59 12.34 8.05
CA ASP A 12 -5.35 11.67 7.64
C ASP A 12 -5.54 10.21 7.21
N SER A 13 -6.75 9.67 7.34
CA SER A 13 -7.16 8.35 6.85
C SER A 13 -7.89 8.42 5.51
N ILE A 14 -8.15 9.61 4.98
CA ILE A 14 -8.86 9.81 3.72
C ILE A 14 -7.88 10.39 2.71
N GLU A 15 -7.66 9.69 1.61
CA GLU A 15 -6.89 10.18 0.47
C GLU A 15 -7.73 10.06 -0.78
N TYR A 16 -7.75 11.11 -1.59
CA TYR A 16 -8.48 11.12 -2.86
C TYR A 16 -7.81 12.07 -3.87
N ASN A 17 -7.82 11.64 -5.11
CA ASN A 17 -7.13 12.30 -6.21
C ASN A 17 -7.92 12.08 -7.50
N SER A 18 -7.47 12.71 -8.61
CA SER A 18 -7.99 12.38 -9.93
C SER A 18 -7.80 10.89 -10.23
N GLY A 19 -8.86 10.25 -10.73
CA GLY A 19 -8.83 8.89 -11.24
C GLY A 19 -8.18 8.75 -12.61
N ASN A 20 -7.97 9.88 -13.32
CA ASN A 20 -7.36 9.92 -14.65
C ASN A 20 -5.83 9.83 -14.57
N ALA A 21 -5.32 8.79 -13.93
CA ALA A 21 -3.90 8.54 -13.83
C ALA A 21 -3.43 7.58 -14.94
N GLU A 22 -2.20 7.79 -15.44
CA GLU A 22 -1.54 6.82 -16.30
C GLU A 22 -0.97 5.66 -15.44
N ILE A 23 -0.79 4.47 -16.05
CA ILE A 23 -0.24 3.31 -15.33
C ILE A 23 1.14 3.64 -14.75
N GLY A 24 1.98 4.33 -15.51
CA GLY A 24 3.34 4.73 -15.10
C GLY A 24 3.43 6.09 -14.41
N GLN A 25 2.31 6.67 -13.93
CA GLN A 25 2.31 8.02 -13.38
C GLN A 25 3.18 8.14 -12.12
N ASP A 26 4.03 9.17 -12.09
CA ASP A 26 4.77 9.54 -10.88
C ASP A 26 3.80 10.12 -9.83
N PRO A 27 3.89 9.72 -8.56
CA PRO A 27 3.08 10.28 -7.48
C PRO A 27 3.14 11.80 -7.36
N ASP A 28 4.26 12.42 -7.75
CA ASP A 28 4.39 13.89 -7.75
C ASP A 28 3.55 14.58 -8.83
N ALA A 29 3.12 13.85 -9.87
CA ALA A 29 2.23 14.33 -10.92
C ALA A 29 0.75 14.12 -10.59
N THR A 30 0.42 13.68 -9.38
CA THR A 30 -0.95 13.43 -8.94
C THR A 30 -1.76 14.73 -8.96
N GLN A 31 -2.90 14.71 -9.66
CA GLN A 31 -3.84 15.83 -9.71
C GLN A 31 -4.83 15.73 -8.55
N PHE A 32 -4.92 16.78 -7.76
CA PHE A 32 -5.83 16.87 -6.63
C PHE A 32 -7.22 17.35 -7.07
N ILE A 33 -8.24 16.85 -6.37
CA ILE A 33 -9.64 17.25 -6.55
C ILE A 33 -10.01 18.21 -5.41
N ASP A 34 -10.55 19.38 -5.74
CA ASP A 34 -11.01 20.38 -4.77
C ASP A 34 -12.51 20.19 -4.46
N LEU A 35 -12.85 19.04 -3.85
CA LEU A 35 -14.19 18.69 -3.37
C LEU A 35 -14.10 18.20 -1.94
N ASP A 36 -15.18 18.34 -1.19
CA ASP A 36 -15.33 17.66 0.10
C ASP A 36 -15.34 16.13 -0.07
N PRO A 37 -14.68 15.33 0.79
CA PRO A 37 -14.62 13.88 0.64
C PRO A 37 -15.99 13.20 0.56
N ALA A 38 -17.00 13.68 1.31
CA ALA A 38 -18.35 13.13 1.22
C ALA A 38 -19.02 13.46 -0.11
N GLU A 39 -18.67 14.62 -0.69
CA GLU A 39 -19.17 15.03 -2.01
C GLU A 39 -18.50 14.22 -3.14
N VAL A 40 -17.21 13.88 -3.00
CA VAL A 40 -16.53 12.94 -3.91
C VAL A 40 -17.28 11.61 -3.97
N ILE A 41 -17.67 11.04 -2.82
CA ILE A 41 -18.45 9.79 -2.78
C ILE A 41 -19.81 9.95 -3.46
N ARG A 42 -20.53 11.05 -3.22
CA ARG A 42 -21.87 11.28 -3.83
C ARG A 42 -21.79 11.44 -5.35
N ARG A 43 -20.69 11.98 -5.83
CA ARG A 43 -20.46 12.28 -7.27
C ARG A 43 -19.50 11.32 -7.93
N ILE A 44 -19.22 10.17 -7.32
CA ILE A 44 -18.18 9.24 -7.77
C ILE A 44 -18.35 8.78 -9.22
N GLU A 45 -19.55 8.76 -9.73
CA GLU A 45 -19.84 8.40 -11.13
C GLU A 45 -19.37 9.46 -12.14
N THR A 46 -19.18 10.72 -11.70
CA THR A 46 -18.97 11.87 -12.62
C THR A 46 -17.82 12.78 -12.24
N CYS A 47 -17.16 12.56 -11.11
CA CYS A 47 -16.10 13.47 -10.62
C CYS A 47 -14.68 13.00 -10.95
N ASP A 48 -14.53 11.95 -11.74
CA ASP A 48 -13.24 11.37 -12.15
C ASP A 48 -12.26 11.17 -10.99
N ALA A 49 -12.77 10.64 -9.88
CA ALA A 49 -12.02 10.48 -8.64
C ALA A 49 -11.54 9.05 -8.40
N TRP A 50 -10.42 8.96 -7.72
CA TRP A 50 -9.95 7.78 -7.02
C TRP A 50 -9.82 8.13 -5.54
N MET A 51 -10.48 7.36 -4.67
CA MET A 51 -10.45 7.58 -3.22
C MET A 51 -10.07 6.29 -2.49
N VAL A 52 -9.24 6.42 -1.46
CA VAL A 52 -8.97 5.37 -0.48
C VAL A 52 -9.25 5.84 0.93
N LEU A 53 -10.05 5.06 1.65
CA LEU A 53 -10.28 5.19 3.08
C LEU A 53 -9.36 4.20 3.78
N LYS A 54 -8.41 4.72 4.54
CA LYS A 54 -7.38 3.94 5.22
C LYS A 54 -7.79 3.60 6.65
N ARG A 55 -7.25 2.52 7.18
CA ARG A 55 -7.46 2.11 8.57
C ARG A 55 -8.93 1.79 8.91
N VAL A 56 -9.69 1.28 7.93
CA VAL A 56 -11.10 0.95 8.15
C VAL A 56 -11.28 -0.19 9.16
N GLU A 57 -10.24 -0.97 9.45
CA GLU A 57 -10.21 -1.96 10.53
C GLU A 57 -10.36 -1.35 11.93
N GLN A 58 -10.21 -0.04 12.09
CA GLN A 58 -10.47 0.64 13.37
C GLN A 58 -11.96 0.82 13.64
N HIS A 59 -12.79 0.80 12.60
CA HIS A 59 -14.25 0.85 12.74
C HIS A 59 -14.79 -0.57 13.03
N PRO A 60 -15.58 -0.78 14.11
CA PRO A 60 -15.96 -2.11 14.58
C PRO A 60 -16.66 -2.99 13.54
N ALA A 61 -17.53 -2.42 12.71
CA ALA A 61 -18.26 -3.17 11.69
C ALA A 61 -17.34 -3.72 10.60
N TYR A 62 -16.33 -2.94 10.17
CA TYR A 62 -15.36 -3.38 9.16
C TYR A 62 -14.32 -4.32 9.76
N ARG A 63 -13.90 -4.10 11.00
CA ARG A 63 -13.01 -5.02 11.73
C ARG A 63 -13.56 -6.43 11.73
N ALA A 64 -14.84 -6.61 12.10
CA ALA A 64 -15.46 -7.93 12.15
C ALA A 64 -15.42 -8.64 10.79
N VAL A 65 -15.70 -7.93 9.69
CA VAL A 65 -15.65 -8.49 8.34
C VAL A 65 -14.21 -8.87 7.95
N ILE A 66 -13.25 -8.00 8.23
CA ILE A 66 -11.82 -8.23 7.93
C ILE A 66 -11.31 -9.45 8.70
N GLU A 67 -11.57 -9.52 10.00
CA GLU A 67 -11.15 -10.65 10.84
C GLU A 67 -11.78 -11.97 10.39
N GLN A 68 -13.06 -11.97 10.01
CA GLN A 68 -13.72 -13.15 9.47
C GLN A 68 -13.11 -13.61 8.14
N ALA A 69 -12.84 -12.69 7.22
CA ALA A 69 -12.23 -13.00 5.94
C ALA A 69 -10.82 -13.59 6.12
N LEU A 70 -9.98 -12.95 6.93
CA LEU A 70 -8.64 -13.44 7.22
C LEU A 70 -8.65 -14.77 7.99
N LEU A 71 -9.58 -14.97 8.92
CA LEU A 71 -9.72 -16.23 9.64
C LEU A 71 -10.14 -17.38 8.69
N ALA A 72 -11.00 -17.11 7.71
CA ALA A 72 -11.36 -18.09 6.68
C ALA A 72 -10.12 -18.48 5.86
N MET A 73 -9.29 -17.51 5.46
CA MET A 73 -8.02 -17.77 4.77
C MET A 73 -7.04 -18.57 5.65
N ALA A 74 -6.89 -18.21 6.93
CA ALA A 74 -6.03 -18.92 7.86
C ALA A 74 -6.45 -20.39 7.99
N ARG A 75 -7.76 -20.64 8.15
CA ARG A 75 -8.33 -22.00 8.23
C ARG A 75 -8.12 -22.81 6.95
N ALA A 76 -8.29 -22.19 5.80
CA ALA A 76 -8.02 -22.84 4.51
C ALA A 76 -6.55 -23.27 4.36
N ASN A 77 -5.64 -22.64 5.09
CA ASN A 77 -4.21 -22.97 5.16
C ASN A 77 -3.83 -23.80 6.41
N GLY A 78 -4.80 -24.38 7.11
CA GLY A 78 -4.56 -25.29 8.24
C GLY A 78 -4.30 -24.62 9.59
N HIS A 79 -4.59 -23.32 9.72
CA HIS A 79 -4.42 -22.56 10.97
C HIS A 79 -5.75 -22.28 11.64
N ASN A 80 -5.82 -22.37 12.97
CA ASN A 80 -7.06 -22.13 13.72
C ASN A 80 -7.26 -20.67 14.15
N SER A 81 -6.24 -19.83 14.01
CA SER A 81 -6.29 -18.42 14.39
C SER A 81 -5.40 -17.54 13.52
N LEU A 82 -5.66 -16.24 13.48
CA LEU A 82 -4.80 -15.25 12.82
C LEU A 82 -3.40 -15.22 13.43
N LYS A 83 -3.28 -15.41 14.75
CA LYS A 83 -2.00 -15.48 15.45
C LYS A 83 -1.19 -16.71 15.03
N GLU A 84 -1.83 -17.86 14.91
CA GLU A 84 -1.19 -19.09 14.42
C GLU A 84 -0.73 -18.96 12.98
N ALA A 85 -1.54 -18.34 12.13
CA ALA A 85 -1.18 -17.99 10.75
C ALA A 85 -0.08 -16.91 10.65
N GLY A 86 0.29 -16.29 11.77
CA GLY A 86 1.31 -15.24 11.83
C GLY A 86 0.87 -13.91 11.21
N PHE A 87 -0.43 -13.65 11.12
CA PHE A 87 -0.97 -12.39 10.60
C PHE A 87 -0.86 -11.28 11.65
N GLU A 88 0.03 -10.33 11.39
CA GLU A 88 0.29 -9.17 12.24
C GLU A 88 0.13 -7.87 11.42
N ASP A 89 0.02 -6.72 12.09
CA ASP A 89 -0.16 -5.39 11.46
C ASP A 89 -1.27 -5.39 10.39
N ILE A 90 -2.44 -5.97 10.73
CA ILE A 90 -3.59 -6.08 9.83
C ILE A 90 -4.16 -4.69 9.60
N ARG A 91 -4.40 -4.35 8.32
CA ARG A 91 -4.99 -3.06 7.91
C ARG A 91 -6.04 -3.27 6.84
N GLY A 92 -7.08 -2.44 6.89
CA GLY A 92 -8.12 -2.38 5.89
C GLY A 92 -8.07 -1.06 5.11
N PHE A 93 -8.23 -1.17 3.80
CA PHE A 93 -8.31 -0.04 2.87
C PHE A 93 -9.58 -0.21 2.04
N MET A 94 -10.45 0.80 2.04
CA MET A 94 -11.60 0.79 1.14
C MET A 94 -11.35 1.75 -0.02
N PHE A 95 -11.47 1.24 -1.22
CA PHE A 95 -11.31 1.99 -2.46
C PHE A 95 -12.68 2.29 -3.05
N VAL A 96 -12.89 3.55 -3.41
CA VAL A 96 -14.04 4.00 -4.18
C VAL A 96 -13.50 4.78 -5.38
N SER A 97 -13.83 4.33 -6.59
CA SER A 97 -13.23 4.86 -7.80
C SER A 97 -14.28 5.12 -8.86
N SER A 98 -14.15 6.25 -9.54
CA SER A 98 -14.95 6.60 -10.71
C SER A 98 -14.79 5.59 -11.85
N PRO A 99 -15.70 5.59 -12.83
CA PRO A 99 -15.51 4.83 -14.06
C PRO A 99 -14.15 5.11 -14.71
N ASN A 100 -13.53 4.08 -15.26
CA ASN A 100 -12.24 4.12 -15.97
C ASN A 100 -11.04 4.61 -15.14
N ALA A 101 -11.18 4.79 -13.83
CA ALA A 101 -10.09 5.22 -12.96
C ALA A 101 -8.94 4.20 -12.94
N THR A 102 -7.71 4.70 -12.83
CA THR A 102 -6.49 3.90 -12.79
C THR A 102 -5.77 4.09 -11.44
N THR A 103 -5.40 2.97 -10.81
CA THR A 103 -4.39 2.95 -9.76
C THR A 103 -3.05 2.63 -10.42
N PRO A 104 -2.05 3.53 -10.36
CA PRO A 104 -0.77 3.34 -11.04
C PRO A 104 0.01 2.10 -10.60
N PHE A 105 0.99 1.72 -11.41
CA PHE A 105 1.89 0.60 -11.18
C PHE A 105 2.72 0.80 -9.92
N HIS A 106 2.62 -0.12 -8.96
CA HIS A 106 3.28 -0.03 -7.66
C HIS A 106 3.55 -1.41 -7.05
N VAL A 107 4.25 -1.43 -5.93
CA VAL A 107 4.45 -2.60 -5.08
C VAL A 107 4.01 -2.28 -3.66
N ASP A 108 3.45 -3.29 -2.96
CA ASP A 108 3.13 -3.21 -1.54
C ASP A 108 4.15 -3.97 -0.70
N ALA A 109 4.59 -3.37 0.40
CA ALA A 109 5.54 -3.99 1.34
C ALA A 109 4.83 -4.87 2.39
N GLU A 110 3.75 -5.54 1.96
CA GLU A 110 2.88 -6.41 2.75
C GLU A 110 2.17 -7.42 1.85
N ASP A 111 1.68 -8.49 2.42
CA ASP A 111 0.74 -9.37 1.74
C ASP A 111 -0.64 -8.71 1.72
N ASN A 112 -1.38 -8.92 0.64
CA ASN A 112 -2.66 -8.27 0.41
C ASN A 112 -3.67 -9.25 -0.17
N VAL A 113 -4.91 -9.22 0.32
CA VAL A 113 -6.06 -9.76 -0.38
C VAL A 113 -6.96 -8.61 -0.81
N PHE A 114 -7.15 -8.48 -2.11
CA PHE A 114 -8.02 -7.49 -2.71
C PHE A 114 -9.38 -8.11 -2.97
N LEU A 115 -10.42 -7.58 -2.33
CA LEU A 115 -11.80 -8.05 -2.40
C LEU A 115 -12.61 -7.03 -3.20
N HIS A 116 -13.23 -7.47 -4.28
CA HIS A 116 -14.05 -6.61 -5.11
C HIS A 116 -15.52 -6.70 -4.71
N ILE A 117 -16.18 -5.55 -4.55
CA ILE A 117 -17.53 -5.46 -3.97
C ILE A 117 -18.55 -5.01 -5.01
N HIS A 118 -18.21 -3.99 -5.83
CA HIS A 118 -19.16 -3.41 -6.78
C HIS A 118 -18.47 -2.90 -8.05
N GLY A 119 -19.13 -3.03 -9.18
CA GLY A 119 -18.65 -2.63 -10.50
C GLY A 119 -17.77 -3.71 -11.13
N ASP A 120 -16.99 -3.33 -12.14
CA ASP A 120 -15.98 -4.17 -12.77
C ASP A 120 -14.59 -3.65 -12.45
N LYS A 121 -13.66 -4.55 -12.17
CA LYS A 121 -12.28 -4.20 -11.80
C LYS A 121 -11.29 -5.10 -12.54
N PHE A 122 -10.32 -4.50 -13.16
CA PHE A 122 -9.23 -5.20 -13.86
C PHE A 122 -7.97 -5.07 -13.01
N PHE A 123 -7.59 -6.15 -12.35
CA PHE A 123 -6.43 -6.21 -11.46
C PHE A 123 -5.29 -6.95 -12.17
N THR A 124 -4.22 -6.24 -12.50
CA THR A 124 -3.09 -6.81 -13.24
C THR A 124 -1.87 -6.94 -12.35
N ILE A 125 -1.30 -8.14 -12.28
CA ILE A 125 -0.19 -8.51 -11.39
C ILE A 125 0.94 -9.09 -12.23
N CYS A 126 2.20 -8.69 -11.91
CA CYS A 126 3.40 -9.28 -12.47
C CYS A 126 4.07 -10.19 -11.43
N ASP A 127 4.50 -11.38 -11.87
CA ASP A 127 5.39 -12.22 -11.05
C ASP A 127 6.79 -11.60 -11.03
N ASN A 128 7.26 -11.23 -9.84
CA ASN A 128 8.59 -10.62 -9.65
C ASN A 128 9.53 -11.49 -8.79
N ARG A 129 9.30 -12.81 -8.73
CA ARG A 129 10.14 -13.71 -7.90
C ARG A 129 11.61 -13.72 -8.34
N ASP A 130 11.86 -13.52 -9.62
CA ASP A 130 13.20 -13.47 -10.23
C ASP A 130 13.79 -12.05 -10.34
N GLY A 131 13.05 -11.02 -9.89
CA GLY A 131 13.47 -9.62 -10.00
C GLY A 131 13.50 -9.07 -11.43
N SER A 132 12.89 -9.75 -12.41
CA SER A 132 12.95 -9.37 -13.82
C SER A 132 12.00 -8.25 -14.21
N VAL A 133 11.04 -7.93 -13.38
CA VAL A 133 10.07 -6.82 -13.58
C VAL A 133 10.53 -5.59 -12.82
N VAL A 134 10.81 -5.72 -11.54
CA VAL A 134 11.27 -4.61 -10.69
C VAL A 134 12.51 -5.02 -9.92
N SER A 135 13.58 -4.23 -10.07
CA SER A 135 14.87 -4.49 -9.41
C SER A 135 14.81 -4.21 -7.90
N ASP A 136 15.75 -4.82 -7.17
CA ASP A 136 15.89 -4.59 -5.71
C ASP A 136 16.05 -3.11 -5.36
N ASP A 137 16.83 -2.35 -6.16
CA ASP A 137 17.03 -0.91 -5.95
C ASP A 137 15.72 -0.13 -6.10
N SER A 138 14.93 -0.44 -7.12
CA SER A 138 13.60 0.16 -7.32
C SER A 138 12.63 -0.17 -6.18
N ILE A 139 12.66 -1.41 -5.68
CA ILE A 139 11.88 -1.84 -4.50
C ILE A 139 12.32 -1.06 -3.25
N GLU A 140 13.64 -0.97 -2.99
CA GLU A 140 14.19 -0.22 -1.87
C GLU A 140 13.76 1.25 -1.92
N HIS A 141 13.77 1.84 -3.12
CA HIS A 141 13.34 3.21 -3.34
C HIS A 141 11.84 3.39 -3.08
N SER A 142 11.01 2.51 -3.64
CA SER A 142 9.57 2.52 -3.45
C SER A 142 9.17 2.40 -1.97
N VAL A 143 9.68 1.37 -1.28
CA VAL A 143 9.36 1.09 0.13
C VAL A 143 9.81 2.23 1.06
N THR A 144 10.98 2.84 0.81
CA THR A 144 11.54 3.86 1.71
C THR A 144 11.06 5.27 1.41
N LYS A 145 10.75 5.59 0.15
CA LYS A 145 10.33 6.95 -0.27
C LYS A 145 8.85 7.05 -0.60
N HIS A 146 8.10 5.95 -0.49
CA HIS A 146 6.70 5.89 -0.91
C HIS A 146 6.49 6.35 -2.36
N ARG A 147 7.31 5.83 -3.26
CA ARG A 147 7.27 6.09 -4.69
C ARG A 147 6.74 4.88 -5.44
N ASN A 148 6.04 5.13 -6.55
CA ASN A 148 5.74 4.07 -7.49
C ASN A 148 7.04 3.54 -8.10
N VAL A 149 7.02 2.29 -8.50
CA VAL A 149 8.10 1.71 -9.30
C VAL A 149 7.93 2.12 -10.76
N THR A 150 9.04 2.17 -11.52
CA THR A 150 8.99 2.55 -12.93
C THR A 150 8.24 1.49 -13.74
N TYR A 151 7.23 1.90 -14.49
CA TYR A 151 6.48 1.05 -15.40
C TYR A 151 7.19 0.96 -16.77
N SER A 152 7.08 -0.22 -17.40
CA SER A 152 7.39 -0.42 -18.81
C SER A 152 6.27 -1.24 -19.46
N ALA A 153 5.92 -0.91 -20.71
CA ALA A 153 4.92 -1.67 -21.48
C ALA A 153 5.33 -3.15 -21.68
N ASP A 154 6.61 -3.45 -21.65
CA ASP A 154 7.12 -4.83 -21.74
C ASP A 154 6.63 -5.73 -20.60
N TYR A 155 6.27 -5.11 -19.45
CA TYR A 155 5.76 -5.85 -18.29
C TYR A 155 4.36 -6.43 -18.52
N GLU A 156 3.61 -5.92 -19.49
CA GLU A 156 2.29 -6.47 -19.84
C GLU A 156 2.41 -7.94 -20.29
N SER A 157 3.46 -8.28 -21.02
CA SER A 157 3.74 -9.66 -21.44
C SER A 157 4.07 -10.62 -20.29
N LYS A 158 4.50 -10.08 -19.14
CA LYS A 158 4.86 -10.81 -17.90
C LYS A 158 3.77 -10.71 -16.84
N SER A 159 2.64 -10.12 -17.17
CA SER A 159 1.55 -9.87 -16.24
C SER A 159 0.38 -10.81 -16.47
N LYS A 160 -0.46 -10.94 -15.45
CA LYS A 160 -1.77 -11.59 -15.53
C LYS A 160 -2.85 -10.62 -15.07
N CYS A 161 -3.80 -10.35 -15.95
CA CYS A 161 -4.97 -9.54 -15.66
C CYS A 161 -6.12 -10.42 -15.15
N TYR A 162 -6.69 -10.05 -14.02
CA TYR A 162 -7.87 -10.65 -13.42
C TYR A 162 -9.03 -9.67 -13.56
N ALA A 163 -10.04 -10.05 -14.34
CA ALA A 163 -11.30 -9.30 -14.43
C ALA A 163 -12.20 -9.71 -13.26
N LEU A 164 -12.28 -8.86 -12.25
CA LEU A 164 -13.00 -9.14 -11.01
C LEU A 164 -14.43 -8.60 -11.08
N LYS A 165 -15.38 -9.43 -10.68
CA LYS A 165 -16.78 -9.11 -10.42
C LYS A 165 -17.04 -8.96 -8.93
N GLY A 166 -18.16 -8.33 -8.56
CA GLY A 166 -18.57 -8.24 -7.16
C GLY A 166 -18.65 -9.60 -6.48
N GLY A 167 -17.99 -9.75 -5.33
CA GLY A 167 -17.84 -10.99 -4.58
C GLY A 167 -16.58 -11.79 -4.89
N GLU A 168 -15.79 -11.39 -5.87
CA GLU A 168 -14.50 -12.01 -6.20
C GLU A 168 -13.34 -11.27 -5.56
N GLY A 169 -12.17 -11.92 -5.52
CA GLY A 169 -10.96 -11.31 -4.98
C GLY A 169 -9.69 -11.93 -5.55
N VAL A 170 -8.58 -11.28 -5.30
CA VAL A 170 -7.26 -11.73 -5.72
C VAL A 170 -6.25 -11.58 -4.59
N PHE A 171 -5.39 -12.57 -4.42
CA PHE A 171 -4.26 -12.49 -3.51
C PHE A 171 -3.08 -11.82 -4.22
N VAL A 172 -2.52 -10.80 -3.59
CA VAL A 172 -1.35 -10.05 -4.08
C VAL A 172 -0.18 -10.38 -3.15
N PRO A 173 0.80 -11.17 -3.61
CA PRO A 173 1.96 -11.51 -2.81
C PRO A 173 2.81 -10.28 -2.50
N TYR A 174 3.50 -10.32 -1.36
CA TYR A 174 4.48 -9.33 -0.93
C TYR A 174 5.44 -8.89 -2.04
N LEU A 175 5.49 -7.60 -2.31
CA LEU A 175 6.32 -6.93 -3.34
C LEU A 175 6.06 -7.37 -4.79
N TRP A 176 4.91 -7.96 -5.09
CA TRP A 176 4.55 -8.21 -6.48
C TRP A 176 3.99 -6.92 -7.12
N PRO A 177 4.60 -6.47 -8.23
CA PRO A 177 4.14 -5.26 -8.91
C PRO A 177 2.75 -5.45 -9.51
N HIS A 178 1.93 -4.42 -9.38
CA HIS A 178 0.56 -4.47 -9.89
C HIS A 178 0.01 -3.08 -10.20
N TRP A 179 -1.03 -3.06 -11.01
CA TRP A 179 -1.86 -1.89 -11.27
C TRP A 179 -3.33 -2.30 -11.40
N VAL A 180 -4.22 -1.33 -11.28
CA VAL A 180 -5.65 -1.63 -11.28
C VAL A 180 -6.39 -0.63 -12.14
N ARG A 181 -7.36 -1.09 -12.95
CA ARG A 181 -8.28 -0.26 -13.70
C ARG A 181 -9.72 -0.54 -13.30
N THR A 182 -10.52 0.50 -13.22
CA THR A 182 -11.98 0.40 -13.05
C THR A 182 -12.62 0.24 -14.43
N GLY A 183 -13.71 -0.50 -14.51
CA GLY A 183 -14.52 -0.62 -15.73
C GLY A 183 -15.36 0.64 -16.01
N SER A 184 -16.39 0.50 -16.81
CA SER A 184 -17.27 1.61 -17.25
C SER A 184 -18.25 2.11 -16.17
N GLN A 185 -18.29 1.45 -15.01
CA GLN A 185 -19.07 1.86 -13.83
C GLN A 185 -18.14 2.25 -12.70
N TYR A 186 -18.63 3.03 -11.71
CA TYR A 186 -17.87 3.23 -10.48
C TYR A 186 -17.62 1.91 -9.76
N SER A 187 -16.59 1.84 -8.97
CA SER A 187 -16.24 0.62 -8.27
C SER A 187 -16.00 0.82 -6.78
N ILE A 188 -16.33 -0.23 -6.01
CA ILE A 188 -16.01 -0.33 -4.59
C ILE A 188 -15.23 -1.61 -4.37
N SER A 189 -14.10 -1.49 -3.68
CA SER A 189 -13.24 -2.63 -3.34
C SER A 189 -12.64 -2.44 -1.96
N MET A 190 -12.21 -3.54 -1.34
CA MET A 190 -11.50 -3.53 -0.07
C MET A 190 -10.19 -4.30 -0.23
N ALA A 191 -9.07 -3.68 0.12
CA ALA A 191 -7.82 -4.39 0.34
C ALA A 191 -7.66 -4.65 1.83
N VAL A 192 -7.31 -5.88 2.16
CA VAL A 192 -6.95 -6.29 3.51
C VAL A 192 -5.50 -6.72 3.48
N THR A 193 -4.65 -5.97 4.14
CA THR A 193 -3.21 -6.24 4.17
C THR A 193 -2.79 -6.76 5.54
N TRP A 194 -1.71 -7.52 5.56
CA TRP A 194 -1.07 -7.97 6.78
C TRP A 194 0.43 -8.16 6.58
N LYS A 195 1.14 -8.23 7.68
CA LYS A 195 2.56 -8.59 7.69
C LYS A 195 2.76 -9.82 8.55
N THR A 196 3.71 -10.64 8.15
CA THR A 196 4.27 -11.67 9.01
C THR A 196 5.56 -11.15 9.65
N LYS A 197 6.05 -11.82 10.70
CA LYS A 197 7.38 -11.48 11.27
C LYS A 197 8.50 -11.58 10.23
N ALA A 198 8.37 -12.49 9.26
CA ALA A 198 9.33 -12.62 8.18
C ALA A 198 9.28 -11.40 7.24
N VAL A 199 8.09 -10.96 6.84
CA VAL A 199 7.88 -9.74 6.03
C VAL A 199 8.41 -8.51 6.75
N MET A 200 8.10 -8.33 8.03
CA MET A 200 8.62 -7.20 8.81
C MET A 200 10.14 -7.16 8.85
N ARG A 201 10.80 -8.33 9.06
CA ARG A 201 12.27 -8.43 9.01
C ARG A 201 12.83 -8.06 7.63
N LYS A 202 12.20 -8.52 6.54
CA LYS A 202 12.62 -8.17 5.17
C LYS A 202 12.49 -6.66 4.94
N ASN A 203 11.40 -6.04 5.38
CA ASN A 203 11.21 -4.60 5.28
C ASN A 203 12.29 -3.81 6.05
N ASP A 204 12.64 -4.26 7.25
CA ASP A 204 13.73 -3.63 8.02
C ASP A 204 15.07 -3.72 7.27
N VAL A 205 15.38 -4.88 6.64
CA VAL A 205 16.59 -5.05 5.82
C VAL A 205 16.54 -4.14 4.58
N ILE A 206 15.39 -4.02 3.90
CA ILE A 206 15.19 -3.11 2.76
C ILE A 206 15.51 -1.67 3.16
N VAL A 207 15.05 -1.22 4.32
CA VAL A 207 15.34 0.13 4.82
C VAL A 207 16.85 0.33 5.01
N VAL A 208 17.53 -0.64 5.62
CA VAL A 208 18.99 -0.58 5.81
C VAL A 208 19.74 -0.62 4.48
N ASN A 209 19.31 -1.50 3.56
CA ASN A 209 19.88 -1.59 2.22
C ASN A 209 19.79 -0.24 1.49
N SER A 210 18.61 0.39 1.52
CA SER A 210 18.42 1.71 0.90
C SER A 210 19.35 2.77 1.49
N MET A 211 19.57 2.76 2.81
CA MET A 211 20.52 3.68 3.45
C MET A 211 21.96 3.43 3.02
N LEU A 212 22.40 2.17 3.01
CA LEU A 212 23.76 1.79 2.61
C LEU A 212 24.03 2.08 1.13
N ARG A 213 23.07 1.80 0.25
CA ARG A 213 23.19 2.08 -1.18
C ARG A 213 23.32 3.58 -1.45
N ARG A 214 22.62 4.43 -0.69
CA ARG A 214 22.74 5.90 -0.81
C ARG A 214 24.13 6.44 -0.48
N ILE A 215 24.91 5.72 0.30
CA ILE A 215 26.33 6.07 0.62
C ILE A 215 27.33 5.25 -0.19
N GLY A 216 26.88 4.61 -1.27
CA GLY A 216 27.74 3.95 -2.25
C GLY A 216 28.04 2.47 -2.01
N PHE A 217 27.43 1.82 -1.00
CA PHE A 217 27.61 0.39 -0.74
C PHE A 217 26.55 -0.44 -1.48
N PRO A 218 26.91 -1.25 -2.50
CA PRO A 218 25.97 -2.10 -3.21
C PRO A 218 25.35 -3.14 -2.27
N GLN A 219 24.06 -3.37 -2.43
CA GLN A 219 23.30 -4.29 -1.60
C GLN A 219 22.63 -5.38 -2.45
N ARG A 220 22.33 -6.50 -1.82
CA ARG A 220 21.53 -7.59 -2.40
C ARG A 220 20.20 -7.72 -1.67
N ALA A 221 19.21 -8.34 -2.34
CA ALA A 221 17.88 -8.57 -1.78
C ALA A 221 17.93 -9.22 -0.39
N PRO A 222 16.96 -8.92 0.48
CA PRO A 222 16.81 -9.61 1.75
C PRO A 222 16.70 -11.12 1.59
N GLY A 223 17.47 -11.86 2.37
CA GLY A 223 17.52 -13.33 2.33
C GLY A 223 18.65 -13.91 1.49
N HIS A 224 19.32 -13.11 0.64
CA HIS A 224 20.47 -13.57 -0.14
C HIS A 224 21.67 -13.92 0.76
N ASN A 225 21.91 -13.14 1.80
CA ASN A 225 22.95 -13.40 2.81
C ASN A 225 22.38 -13.24 4.21
N ARG A 226 21.98 -14.36 4.83
CA ARG A 226 21.33 -14.37 6.15
C ARG A 226 22.20 -13.78 7.26
N ALA A 227 23.54 -13.96 7.20
CA ALA A 227 24.45 -13.42 8.22
C ALA A 227 24.54 -11.88 8.11
N ALA A 228 24.70 -11.36 6.89
CA ALA A 228 24.70 -9.92 6.65
C ALA A 228 23.35 -9.29 7.05
N ASP A 229 22.24 -9.94 6.73
CA ASP A 229 20.92 -9.46 7.11
C ASP A 229 20.73 -9.45 8.64
N ALA A 230 21.25 -10.44 9.35
CA ALA A 230 21.20 -10.48 10.82
C ALA A 230 21.95 -9.31 11.43
N VAL A 231 23.14 -8.97 10.91
CA VAL A 231 23.92 -7.79 11.34
C VAL A 231 23.15 -6.50 11.07
N LYS A 232 22.60 -6.34 9.87
CA LYS A 232 21.76 -5.18 9.49
C LYS A 232 20.57 -5.02 10.44
N LEU A 233 19.87 -6.10 10.74
CA LEU A 233 18.73 -6.10 11.66
C LEU A 233 19.14 -5.73 13.08
N ALA A 234 20.27 -6.23 13.58
CA ALA A 234 20.77 -5.89 14.91
C ALA A 234 21.08 -4.39 15.00
N LEU A 235 21.83 -3.85 14.05
CA LEU A 235 22.16 -2.42 13.98
C LEU A 235 20.89 -1.55 13.87
N PHE A 236 19.95 -1.93 13.00
CA PHE A 236 18.70 -1.19 12.81
C PHE A 236 17.85 -1.16 14.08
N ARG A 237 17.71 -2.29 14.78
CA ARG A 237 16.96 -2.38 16.03
C ARG A 237 17.58 -1.55 17.14
N THR A 238 18.91 -1.57 17.25
CA THR A 238 19.65 -0.73 18.22
C THR A 238 19.41 0.74 17.92
N ALA A 239 19.55 1.16 16.65
CA ALA A 239 19.27 2.54 16.25
C ALA A 239 17.81 2.93 16.52
N ARG A 240 16.84 2.03 16.26
CA ARG A 240 15.43 2.28 16.58
C ARG A 240 15.16 2.39 18.07
N ALA A 241 15.76 1.54 18.90
CA ALA A 241 15.60 1.62 20.36
C ALA A 241 15.99 3.00 20.91
N VAL A 242 17.01 3.63 20.32
CA VAL A 242 17.43 4.99 20.66
C VAL A 242 16.50 6.06 20.08
N THR A 243 16.04 5.88 18.85
CA THR A 243 15.24 6.90 18.14
C THR A 243 13.74 6.82 18.40
N ASP A 244 13.18 5.65 18.75
CA ASP A 244 11.75 5.49 18.96
C ASP A 244 11.16 6.36 20.08
N PRO A 245 11.82 6.63 21.20
CA PRO A 245 11.36 7.62 22.19
C PRO A 245 11.21 9.01 21.59
N LEU A 246 12.15 9.44 20.73
CA LEU A 246 12.13 10.73 20.06
C LEU A 246 11.00 10.83 19.01
N ARG A 247 10.60 9.70 18.42
CA ARG A 247 9.55 9.62 17.40
C ARG A 247 8.13 9.73 17.95
N LYS A 248 7.94 9.77 19.27
CA LYS A 248 6.62 10.01 19.88
C LYS A 248 6.08 11.40 19.53
N SER A 249 6.95 12.39 19.34
CA SER A 249 6.57 13.71 18.82
C SER A 249 6.33 13.68 17.32
N VAL A 250 5.17 14.19 16.87
CA VAL A 250 4.82 14.28 15.44
C VAL A 250 5.83 15.14 14.69
N ALA A 251 6.26 16.27 15.28
CA ALA A 251 7.22 17.20 14.67
C ALA A 251 8.60 16.55 14.51
N VAL A 252 9.09 15.87 15.55
CA VAL A 252 10.38 15.15 15.50
C VAL A 252 10.34 14.00 14.49
N ARG A 253 9.24 13.27 14.44
CA ARG A 253 9.04 12.20 13.44
C ARG A 253 9.05 12.75 12.02
N ALA A 254 8.35 13.85 11.75
CA ALA A 254 8.34 14.51 10.45
C ALA A 254 9.75 15.00 10.04
N LEU A 255 10.49 15.57 10.98
CA LEU A 255 11.88 16.01 10.76
C LEU A 255 12.81 14.83 10.45
N ILE A 256 12.78 13.75 11.24
CA ILE A 256 13.57 12.55 11.02
C ILE A 256 13.23 11.95 9.64
N ARG A 257 11.95 11.84 9.30
CA ARG A 257 11.53 11.36 7.97
C ARG A 257 12.08 12.23 6.85
N LYS A 258 12.01 13.54 6.98
CA LYS A 258 12.55 14.48 5.99
C LYS A 258 14.07 14.30 5.80
N LEU A 259 14.81 14.11 6.89
CA LEU A 259 16.26 13.91 6.85
C LEU A 259 16.65 12.55 6.24
N VAL A 260 15.92 11.47 6.60
CA VAL A 260 16.24 10.11 6.17
C VAL A 260 15.70 9.82 4.77
N LEU A 261 14.45 10.23 4.47
CA LEU A 261 13.74 9.87 3.24
C LEU A 261 13.72 11.00 2.19
N GLY A 262 14.18 12.21 2.54
CA GLY A 262 14.26 13.35 1.63
C GLY A 262 12.99 14.20 1.55
N LYS A 263 12.95 15.12 0.56
CA LYS A 263 11.94 16.19 0.48
C LYS A 263 10.48 15.69 0.41
N ASN A 264 10.25 14.51 -0.17
CA ASN A 264 8.90 13.97 -0.40
C ASN A 264 8.46 12.94 0.64
N ALA A 265 9.21 12.78 1.73
CA ALA A 265 8.92 11.82 2.80
C ALA A 265 7.53 11.98 3.46
N ASN A 266 6.90 13.13 3.29
CA ASN A 266 5.62 13.49 3.89
C ASN A 266 4.59 13.94 2.83
N TYR A 267 4.69 13.46 1.58
CA TYR A 267 3.80 13.87 0.49
C TYR A 267 2.32 13.69 0.85
N PHE A 268 1.97 12.63 1.54
CA PHE A 268 0.61 12.33 1.99
C PHE A 268 0.05 13.32 3.04
N LEU A 269 0.91 14.11 3.70
CA LEU A 269 0.46 15.19 4.60
C LEU A 269 0.06 16.46 3.84
N LYS A 270 0.44 16.57 2.56
CA LYS A 270 0.06 17.71 1.70
C LYS A 270 -1.39 17.63 1.22
N THR A 271 -1.99 16.44 1.26
CA THR A 271 -3.37 16.19 0.83
C THR A 271 -4.41 16.51 1.90
N ALA A 272 -4.02 16.54 3.17
CA ALA A 272 -4.89 16.97 4.24
C ALA A 272 -4.86 18.51 4.31
N LYS A 273 -5.73 19.22 3.58
CA LYS A 273 -6.07 20.60 3.94
C LYS A 273 -6.57 20.58 5.40
N PRO A 274 -6.09 21.45 6.30
CA PRO A 274 -6.72 21.60 7.60
C PRO A 274 -8.20 21.92 7.37
N ALA A 275 -9.08 21.21 8.07
CA ALA A 275 -10.48 21.58 8.13
C ALA A 275 -10.54 23.04 8.59
N ALA A 276 -11.20 23.87 7.80
CA ALA A 276 -11.45 25.27 8.10
C ALA A 276 -12.40 25.40 9.29
#